data_281009e2bd2edf06e8de64b7c2791b01
#
_entry.id   281009e2bd2edf06e8de64b7c2791b01
#
_cell.length_a   1.000
_cell.length_b   1.000
_cell.length_c   1.000
_cell.angle_alpha   90.00
_cell.angle_beta   90.00
_cell.angle_gamma   90.00
#
_symmetry.space_group_name_H-M   'P 1'
#
loop_
_entity.id
_entity.type
_entity.pdbx_description
1 polymer ?
#
loop_
_entity_poly.entity_id
_entity_poly.type
_entity_poly.pdbx_seq_one_letter_code
_entity_poly.pdbx_strand_id
1 'polypeptide(L)'
;MECLYIRDGYHESITEFIVSFLLLQLEKLLEEVRNISLERQGELPSQCALFVCNKWDQVPGKEVSEVKNHVVRKLLRCWPGVDPKSQIIHMSTAKASKAQGHGYITNEFSELMNGLRLMVLKSIGARLEIHWK
;
A
#
# COMPACT_ATOMS: atom_id res chain seq x y z
N MET A 1 2.03 5.39 -4.24
CA MET A 1 0.72 4.91 -4.69
C MET A 1 -0.35 5.56 -3.82
N GLU A 2 -1.18 6.39 -4.38
CA GLU A 2 -2.27 7.04 -3.65
C GLU A 2 -3.53 6.19 -3.75
N CYS A 3 -3.99 5.63 -2.63
CA CYS A 3 -5.39 5.23 -2.54
C CYS A 3 -6.21 6.51 -2.38
N LEU A 4 -6.74 7.04 -3.48
CA LEU A 4 -7.58 8.22 -3.47
C LEU A 4 -8.93 7.87 -2.85
N TYR A 5 -9.17 8.31 -1.63
CA TYR A 5 -10.50 8.36 -1.04
C TYR A 5 -11.10 9.72 -1.35
N ILE A 6 -12.05 9.76 -2.29
CA ILE A 6 -12.80 11.00 -2.60
C ILE A 6 -14.01 11.03 -1.70
N ARG A 7 -14.04 12.01 -0.79
CA ARG A 7 -15.21 12.31 0.03
C ARG A 7 -16.09 13.31 -0.71
N ASP A 8 -17.22 12.85 -1.22
CA ASP A 8 -18.39 13.69 -1.42
C ASP A 8 -19.58 13.03 -0.75
N GLY A 9 -20.37 13.83 -0.05
CA GLY A 9 -21.38 13.42 0.92
C GLY A 9 -22.63 12.76 0.35
N TYR A 10 -22.49 11.85 -0.59
CA TYR A 10 -23.59 11.09 -1.18
C TYR A 10 -23.37 9.59 -1.07
N HIS A 11 -24.24 8.92 -0.32
CA HIS A 11 -24.48 7.47 -0.23
C HIS A 11 -23.29 6.52 -0.07
N GLU A 12 -23.36 5.66 0.95
CA GLU A 12 -22.44 4.55 1.23
C GLU A 12 -22.10 3.72 -0.01
N SER A 13 -23.05 3.56 -0.93
CA SER A 13 -22.86 2.80 -2.18
C SER A 13 -21.90 3.45 -3.19
N ILE A 14 -21.78 4.78 -3.22
CA ILE A 14 -20.90 5.50 -4.15
C ILE A 14 -19.44 5.42 -3.67
N THR A 15 -19.23 5.54 -2.37
CA THR A 15 -17.92 5.42 -1.77
C THR A 15 -17.32 4.01 -1.99
N GLU A 16 -18.12 2.97 -1.76
CA GLU A 16 -17.71 1.58 -2.06
C GLU A 16 -17.43 1.39 -3.54
N PHE A 17 -18.24 1.97 -4.43
CA PHE A 17 -18.02 1.88 -5.87
C PHE A 17 -16.73 2.57 -6.30
N ILE A 18 -16.44 3.76 -5.81
CA ILE A 18 -15.19 4.49 -6.13
C ILE A 18 -13.97 3.75 -5.61
N VAL A 19 -13.99 3.28 -4.36
CA VAL A 19 -12.91 2.49 -3.78
C VAL A 19 -12.70 1.20 -4.58
N SER A 20 -13.77 0.52 -4.95
CA SER A 20 -13.72 -0.70 -5.77
C SER A 20 -13.17 -0.43 -7.18
N PHE A 21 -13.54 0.68 -7.80
CA PHE A 21 -13.03 1.08 -9.10
C PHE A 21 -11.53 1.41 -9.07
N LEU A 22 -11.08 2.18 -8.09
CA LEU A 22 -9.66 2.49 -7.90
C LEU A 22 -8.82 1.24 -7.60
N LEU A 23 -9.35 0.33 -6.79
CA LEU A 23 -8.71 -0.95 -6.52
C LEU A 23 -8.65 -1.84 -7.76
N LEU A 24 -9.64 -1.77 -8.66
CA LEU A 24 -9.60 -2.48 -9.94
C LEU A 24 -8.50 -1.96 -10.87
N GLN A 25 -8.30 -0.64 -10.92
CA GLN A 25 -7.19 -0.03 -11.67
C GLN A 25 -5.83 -0.47 -11.11
N LEU A 26 -5.71 -0.49 -9.80
CA LEU A 26 -4.53 -0.98 -9.11
C LEU A 26 -4.27 -2.46 -9.40
N GLU A 27 -5.29 -3.28 -9.39
CA GLU A 27 -5.21 -4.71 -9.72
C GLU A 27 -4.58 -4.94 -11.09
N LYS A 28 -5.06 -4.23 -12.11
CA LYS A 28 -4.50 -4.28 -13.47
C LYS A 28 -3.03 -3.85 -13.52
N LEU A 29 -2.70 -2.76 -12.84
CA LEU A 29 -1.33 -2.27 -12.77
C LEU A 29 -0.38 -3.29 -12.11
N LEU A 30 -0.82 -3.89 -11.01
CA LEU A 30 -0.03 -4.91 -10.29
C LEU A 30 0.15 -6.17 -11.13
N GLU A 31 -0.85 -6.57 -11.88
CA GLU A 31 -0.76 -7.70 -12.81
C GLU A 31 0.28 -7.41 -13.91
N GLU A 32 0.26 -6.22 -14.50
CA GLU A 32 1.28 -5.81 -15.47
C GLU A 32 2.69 -5.80 -14.88
N VAL A 33 2.86 -5.25 -13.69
CA VAL A 33 4.15 -5.23 -12.99
C VAL A 33 4.67 -6.64 -12.74
N ARG A 34 3.82 -7.56 -12.32
CA ARG A 34 4.18 -8.96 -12.14
C ARG A 34 4.59 -9.62 -13.45
N ASN A 35 3.83 -9.40 -14.53
CA ASN A 35 4.15 -9.97 -15.84
C ASN A 35 5.49 -9.48 -16.37
N ILE A 36 5.76 -8.18 -16.30
CA ILE A 36 7.05 -7.60 -16.70
C ILE A 36 8.19 -8.17 -15.84
N SER A 37 7.96 -8.36 -14.57
CA SER A 37 8.95 -8.92 -13.65
C SER A 37 9.31 -10.37 -14.01
N LEU A 38 8.29 -11.19 -14.30
CA LEU A 38 8.47 -12.57 -14.74
C LEU A 38 9.25 -12.68 -16.06
N GLU A 39 8.98 -11.79 -17.01
CA GLU A 39 9.67 -11.78 -18.30
C GLU A 39 11.15 -11.39 -18.21
N ARG A 40 11.51 -10.51 -17.27
CA ARG A 40 12.85 -9.93 -17.20
C ARG A 40 13.82 -10.62 -16.24
N GLN A 41 13.36 -11.02 -15.05
CA GLN A 41 14.25 -11.44 -13.96
C GLN A 41 13.72 -12.62 -13.12
N GLY A 42 12.62 -13.24 -13.52
CA GLY A 42 11.92 -14.18 -12.68
C GLY A 42 10.94 -13.52 -11.70
N GLU A 43 10.27 -14.32 -10.90
CA GLU A 43 9.21 -13.85 -10.01
C GLU A 43 9.75 -12.88 -8.95
N LEU A 44 9.18 -11.67 -8.92
CA LEU A 44 9.49 -10.71 -7.87
C LEU A 44 8.95 -11.21 -6.52
N PRO A 45 9.80 -11.32 -5.48
CA PRO A 45 9.31 -11.74 -4.18
C PRO A 45 8.20 -10.81 -3.68
N SER A 46 7.12 -11.38 -3.14
CA SER A 46 5.99 -10.62 -2.60
C SER A 46 6.40 -9.61 -1.53
N GLN A 47 7.53 -9.86 -0.87
CA GLN A 47 8.10 -9.02 0.18
C GLN A 47 8.80 -7.75 -0.34
N CYS A 48 9.02 -7.65 -1.64
CA CYS A 48 9.65 -6.48 -2.27
C CYS A 48 8.66 -5.37 -2.65
N ALA A 49 7.46 -5.41 -2.11
CA ALA A 49 6.43 -4.39 -2.30
C ALA A 49 6.01 -3.76 -0.98
N LEU A 50 5.67 -2.50 -1.03
CA LEU A 50 5.10 -1.75 0.09
C LEU A 50 3.90 -0.95 -0.42
N PHE A 51 2.77 -1.11 0.23
CA PHE A 51 1.52 -0.45 -0.12
C PHE A 51 1.21 0.64 0.89
N VAL A 52 1.03 1.86 0.42
CA VAL A 52 0.71 3.01 1.27
C VAL A 52 -0.70 3.49 0.96
N CYS A 53 -1.59 3.37 1.92
CA CYS A 53 -2.93 3.94 1.88
C CYS A 53 -2.86 5.38 2.40
N ASN A 54 -2.71 6.33 1.48
CA ASN A 54 -2.62 7.75 1.82
C ASN A 54 -4.01 8.35 2.06
N LYS A 55 -4.05 9.55 2.65
CA LYS A 55 -5.28 10.28 3.00
C LYS A 55 -6.19 9.52 3.98
N TRP A 56 -5.59 8.70 4.82
CA TRP A 56 -6.31 7.89 5.78
C TRP A 56 -7.12 8.71 6.80
N ASP A 57 -6.69 9.93 7.06
CA ASP A 57 -7.40 10.91 7.90
C ASP A 57 -8.77 11.34 7.34
N GLN A 58 -9.00 11.14 6.06
CA GLN A 58 -10.28 11.46 5.40
C GLN A 58 -11.31 10.33 5.49
N VAL A 59 -10.91 9.14 5.94
CA VAL A 59 -11.83 8.04 6.14
C VAL A 59 -12.64 8.28 7.41
N PRO A 60 -13.98 8.29 7.35
CA PRO A 60 -14.82 8.45 8.54
C PRO A 60 -14.53 7.37 9.59
N GLY A 61 -14.44 7.76 10.86
CA GLY A 61 -14.05 6.83 11.94
C GLY A 61 -14.91 5.57 12.04
N LYS A 62 -16.20 5.67 11.74
CA LYS A 62 -17.14 4.53 11.71
C LYS A 62 -16.90 3.56 10.52
N GLU A 63 -16.23 4.00 9.47
CA GLU A 63 -15.96 3.21 8.26
C GLU A 63 -14.53 2.68 8.19
N VAL A 64 -13.65 3.11 9.08
CA VAL A 64 -12.21 2.75 9.08
C VAL A 64 -12.00 1.23 9.02
N SER A 65 -12.66 0.48 9.87
CA SER A 65 -12.51 -0.98 9.93
C SER A 65 -12.97 -1.67 8.65
N GLU A 66 -14.07 -1.21 8.09
CA GLU A 66 -14.64 -1.78 6.86
C GLU A 66 -13.77 -1.49 5.65
N VAL A 67 -13.37 -0.23 5.47
CA VAL A 67 -12.47 0.19 4.38
C VAL A 67 -11.13 -0.53 4.49
N LYS A 68 -10.56 -0.61 5.68
CA LYS A 68 -9.32 -1.33 5.93
C LYS A 68 -9.41 -2.80 5.53
N ASN A 69 -10.44 -3.49 5.97
CA ASN A 69 -10.65 -4.89 5.64
C ASN A 69 -10.86 -5.11 4.13
N HIS A 70 -11.57 -4.20 3.49
CA HIS A 70 -11.78 -4.26 2.05
C HIS A 70 -10.48 -4.10 1.27
N VAL A 71 -9.68 -3.09 1.59
CA VAL A 71 -8.38 -2.84 0.97
C VAL A 71 -7.43 -4.01 1.18
N VAL A 72 -7.31 -4.51 2.41
CA VAL A 72 -6.44 -5.64 2.74
C VAL A 72 -6.83 -6.89 1.96
N ARG A 73 -8.12 -7.23 1.89
CA ARG A 73 -8.61 -8.38 1.12
C ARG A 73 -8.27 -8.27 -0.37
N LYS A 74 -8.43 -7.08 -0.95
CA LYS A 74 -8.08 -6.82 -2.35
C LYS A 74 -6.58 -6.95 -2.58
N LEU A 75 -5.76 -6.38 -1.73
CA LEU A 75 -4.29 -6.48 -1.84
C LEU A 75 -3.80 -7.93 -1.69
N LEU A 76 -4.37 -8.69 -0.77
CA LEU A 76 -4.05 -10.11 -0.61
C LEU A 76 -4.39 -10.93 -1.85
N ARG A 77 -5.42 -10.55 -2.57
CA ARG A 77 -5.81 -11.20 -3.84
C ARG A 77 -4.88 -10.80 -4.98
N CYS A 78 -4.56 -9.52 -5.12
CA CYS A 78 -3.74 -8.97 -6.21
C CYS A 78 -2.25 -9.28 -6.05
N TRP A 79 -1.80 -9.37 -4.81
CA TRP A 79 -0.40 -9.59 -4.44
C TRP A 79 -0.30 -10.71 -3.39
N PRO A 80 -0.39 -11.97 -3.81
CA PRO A 80 -0.33 -13.11 -2.89
C PRO A 80 0.98 -13.12 -2.09
N GLY A 81 0.89 -13.38 -0.80
CA GLY A 81 2.04 -13.42 0.10
C GLY A 81 2.40 -12.06 0.72
N VAL A 82 1.63 -10.99 0.46
CA VAL A 82 1.80 -9.73 1.18
C VAL A 82 1.47 -9.91 2.66
N ASP A 83 2.33 -9.36 3.53
CA ASP A 83 2.05 -9.29 4.97
C ASP A 83 1.36 -7.96 5.30
N PRO A 84 0.06 -7.99 5.69
CA PRO A 84 -0.68 -6.76 5.99
C PRO A 84 -0.07 -5.92 7.12
N LYS A 85 0.65 -6.53 8.04
CA LYS A 85 1.23 -5.83 9.19
C LYS A 85 2.45 -5.01 8.83
N SER A 86 3.30 -5.51 7.93
CA SER A 86 4.57 -4.88 7.58
C SER A 86 4.58 -4.23 6.21
N GLN A 87 3.68 -4.61 5.31
CA GLN A 87 3.69 -4.17 3.92
C GLN A 87 2.51 -3.26 3.54
N ILE A 88 1.53 -3.07 4.43
CA ILE A 88 0.40 -2.17 4.21
C ILE A 88 0.40 -1.11 5.29
N ILE A 89 0.64 0.14 4.90
CA ILE A 89 0.70 1.30 5.78
C ILE A 89 -0.49 2.21 5.51
N HIS A 90 -1.21 2.57 6.57
CA HIS A 90 -2.32 3.53 6.51
C HIS A 90 -1.86 4.84 7.12
N MET A 91 -1.79 5.89 6.34
CA MET A 91 -1.27 7.17 6.82
C MET A 91 -1.87 8.37 6.09
N SER A 92 -1.63 9.56 6.62
CA SER A 92 -1.82 10.83 5.93
C SER A 92 -0.48 11.52 5.76
N THR A 93 -0.02 11.66 4.51
CA THR A 93 1.21 12.38 4.21
C THR A 93 1.11 13.86 4.59
N ALA A 94 -0.07 14.46 4.48
CA ALA A 94 -0.32 15.84 4.90
C ALA A 94 -0.11 16.03 6.41
N LYS A 95 -0.65 15.12 7.23
CA LYS A 95 -0.43 15.14 8.69
C LYS A 95 1.02 14.88 9.07
N ALA A 96 1.66 13.92 8.40
CA ALA A 96 3.07 13.60 8.64
C ALA A 96 3.98 14.80 8.32
N SER A 97 3.74 15.47 7.19
CA SER A 97 4.48 16.67 6.78
C SER A 97 4.28 17.83 7.76
N LYS A 98 3.05 18.05 8.20
CA LYS A 98 2.73 19.09 9.20
C LYS A 98 3.41 18.81 10.55
N ALA A 99 3.36 17.57 11.02
CA ALA A 99 4.04 17.17 12.26
C ALA A 99 5.56 17.36 12.17
N GLN A 100 6.16 17.00 11.04
CA GLN A 100 7.59 17.18 10.77
C GLN A 100 7.99 18.65 10.78
N GLY A 101 7.15 19.55 10.24
CA GLY A 101 7.34 20.99 10.32
C GLY A 101 7.36 21.54 11.75
N HIS A 102 6.76 20.82 12.71
CA HIS A 102 6.77 21.14 14.14
C HIS A 102 7.82 20.33 14.94
N GLY A 103 8.68 19.57 14.27
CA GLY A 103 9.71 18.76 14.89
C GLY A 103 9.23 17.39 15.40
N TYR A 104 8.05 16.91 14.98
CA TYR A 104 7.50 15.62 15.39
C TYR A 104 7.52 14.62 14.23
N ILE A 105 7.67 13.35 14.59
CA ILE A 105 7.51 12.22 13.67
C ILE A 105 6.30 11.42 14.13
N THR A 106 5.32 11.27 13.24
CA THR A 106 4.13 10.46 13.53
C THR A 106 4.46 8.97 13.57
N ASN A 107 3.69 8.18 14.32
CA ASN A 107 3.87 6.73 14.37
C ASN A 107 3.72 6.08 12.99
N GLU A 108 2.75 6.53 12.21
CA GLU A 108 2.49 6.04 10.84
C GLU A 108 3.67 6.32 9.90
N PHE A 109 4.31 7.48 10.03
CA PHE A 109 5.52 7.81 9.28
C PHE A 109 6.70 6.93 9.69
N SER A 110 6.85 6.64 10.97
CA SER A 110 7.86 5.69 11.47
C SER A 110 7.62 4.28 10.92
N GLU A 111 6.38 3.83 10.87
CA GLU A 111 6.00 2.55 10.25
C GLU A 111 6.36 2.53 8.76
N LEU A 112 6.09 3.61 8.03
CA LEU A 112 6.47 3.76 6.63
C LEU A 112 7.99 3.63 6.44
N MET A 113 8.78 4.32 7.25
CA MET A 113 10.24 4.27 7.18
C MET A 113 10.78 2.86 7.48
N ASN A 114 10.20 2.17 8.46
CA ASN A 114 10.54 0.78 8.75
C ASN A 114 10.17 -0.16 7.59
N GLY A 115 8.98 0.02 7.02
CA GLY A 115 8.52 -0.75 5.88
C GLY A 115 9.43 -0.57 4.66
N LEU A 116 9.83 0.67 4.36
CA LEU A 116 10.78 0.98 3.29
C LEU A 116 12.14 0.32 3.53
N ARG A 117 12.66 0.40 4.75
CA ARG A 117 13.92 -0.23 5.12
C ARG A 117 13.89 -1.75 4.91
N LEU A 118 12.85 -2.40 5.38
CA LEU A 118 12.67 -3.85 5.21
C LEU A 118 12.53 -4.24 3.74
N MET A 119 11.75 -3.49 2.99
CA MET A 119 11.57 -3.71 1.56
C MET A 119 12.91 -3.60 0.80
N VAL A 120 13.70 -2.58 1.07
CA VAL A 120 15.01 -2.37 0.44
C VAL A 120 15.96 -3.52 0.80
N LEU A 121 16.04 -3.92 2.07
CA LEU A 121 16.88 -5.02 2.51
C LEU A 121 16.51 -6.35 1.83
N LYS A 122 15.23 -6.65 1.73
CA LYS A 122 14.74 -7.86 1.05
C LYS A 122 14.98 -7.82 -0.46
N SER A 123 14.83 -6.66 -1.08
CA SER A 123 15.10 -6.47 -2.50
C SER A 123 16.59 -6.67 -2.83
N ILE A 124 17.49 -6.17 -1.99
CA ILE A 124 18.93 -6.39 -2.11
C ILE A 124 19.26 -7.87 -1.95
N GLY A 125 18.71 -8.53 -0.93
CA GLY A 125 18.89 -9.97 -0.70
C GLY A 125 18.45 -10.81 -1.90
N ALA A 126 17.27 -10.53 -2.47
CA ALA A 126 16.76 -11.22 -3.64
C ALA A 126 17.68 -11.04 -4.87
N ARG A 127 18.21 -9.84 -5.10
CA ARG A 127 19.17 -9.56 -6.19
C ARG A 127 20.46 -10.30 -6.00
N LEU A 128 20.99 -10.35 -4.79
CA LEU A 128 22.21 -11.10 -4.48
C LEU A 128 22.03 -12.59 -4.73
N GLU A 129 20.92 -13.17 -4.36
CA GLU A 129 20.62 -14.58 -4.64
C GLU A 129 20.63 -14.91 -6.14
N ILE A 130 20.08 -14.01 -6.96
CA ILE A 130 20.05 -14.18 -8.42
C ILE A 130 21.49 -14.13 -9.00
N HIS A 131 22.32 -13.25 -8.51
CA HIS A 131 23.69 -13.07 -9.01
C HIS A 131 24.67 -14.17 -8.59
N TRP A 132 24.43 -14.81 -7.45
CA TRP A 132 25.34 -15.84 -6.90
C TRP A 132 24.92 -17.28 -7.26
N LYS A 133 23.84 -17.44 -7.94
CA LYS A 133 23.41 -18.72 -8.53
C LYS A 133 23.85 -18.79 -9.98
#